data_21f05c9005328c170a3c3bea2ae4f233
#
_entry.id   21f05c9005328c170a3c3bea2ae4f233
#
_cell.length_a   1.000
_cell.length_b   1.000
_cell.length_c   1.000
_cell.angle_alpha   90.00
_cell.angle_beta   90.00
_cell.angle_gamma   90.00
#
_symmetry.space_group_name_H-M   'P 1'
#
loop_
_entity.id
_entity.type
_entity.pdbx_description
1 polymer ?
#
loop_
_entity_poly.entity_id
_entity_poly.type
_entity_poly.pdbx_seq_one_letter_code
_entity_poly.pdbx_strand_id
1 'polypeptide(L)'
;MPMLAGVGLMMVCCSSASAAAMMMGGDDSAADTGAGAGAGAGAGADDVDEVVIRDEKTTENDAAGGSMIHLDRHNVTCGEDGLVGFSLKKTGNNKMLYEYTCRDDINTPLEAQKNTGSNDWGNNNAIYLDRHIMDCGKKAIGEFKLTRPANNKIMYNYKCSGKATTGTCREDLMVTSTKTGHGNNKTTSLDDVHPKCNDDEVLTKAQFLRHNANTPTETGSYKYTCCKM
;
A
#
# COMPACT_ATOMS: atom_id res chain seq x y z
N MET A 1 -46.48 -29.78 -1.26
CA MET A 1 -46.22 -30.81 -2.28
C MET A 1 -45.29 -30.27 -3.33
N PRO A 2 -44.30 -31.02 -3.80
CA PRO A 2 -43.29 -31.75 -3.06
C PRO A 2 -41.86 -31.21 -3.25
N MET A 3 -41.05 -31.64 -2.33
CA MET A 3 -39.61 -31.91 -2.31
C MET A 3 -38.98 -32.35 -3.64
N LEU A 4 -37.76 -31.92 -3.85
CA LEU A 4 -36.72 -32.77 -4.46
C LEU A 4 -35.34 -32.37 -3.93
N ALA A 5 -34.71 -33.33 -3.30
CA ALA A 5 -33.33 -33.32 -2.83
C ALA A 5 -32.38 -33.65 -4.02
N GLY A 6 -31.22 -33.05 -4.01
CA GLY A 6 -30.12 -33.40 -4.93
C GLY A 6 -28.79 -33.34 -4.18
N VAL A 7 -28.31 -34.51 -3.77
CA VAL A 7 -27.00 -34.77 -3.18
C VAL A 7 -25.97 -34.82 -4.34
N GLY A 8 -24.88 -34.11 -4.20
CA GLY A 8 -23.73 -34.20 -5.12
C GLY A 8 -22.41 -33.97 -4.38
N LEU A 9 -21.88 -35.05 -3.86
CA LEU A 9 -20.56 -35.21 -3.24
C LEU A 9 -19.53 -35.36 -4.34
N MET A 10 -18.48 -34.52 -4.34
CA MET A 10 -17.20 -34.89 -4.96
C MET A 10 -16.02 -34.27 -4.24
N MET A 11 -15.34 -35.12 -3.48
CA MET A 11 -13.97 -34.96 -3.02
C MET A 11 -13.02 -35.10 -4.21
N VAL A 12 -12.06 -34.21 -4.32
CA VAL A 12 -10.78 -34.53 -4.96
C VAL A 12 -9.65 -33.95 -4.11
N CYS A 13 -8.97 -34.86 -3.44
CA CYS A 13 -7.65 -34.63 -2.83
C CYS A 13 -6.59 -34.65 -3.94
N CYS A 14 -5.69 -33.67 -3.94
CA CYS A 14 -4.38 -33.85 -4.55
C CYS A 14 -3.31 -33.24 -3.64
N SER A 15 -2.67 -34.15 -2.91
CA SER A 15 -1.41 -33.94 -2.22
C SER A 15 -0.27 -33.97 -3.24
N SER A 16 0.58 -32.99 -3.25
CA SER A 16 1.89 -33.08 -3.89
C SER A 16 2.97 -32.71 -2.88
N ALA A 17 3.63 -33.76 -2.44
CA ALA A 17 4.88 -33.71 -1.68
C ALA A 17 6.02 -33.31 -2.63
N SER A 18 6.81 -32.32 -2.28
CA SER A 18 8.08 -32.02 -2.94
C SER A 18 9.22 -32.41 -2.04
N ALA A 19 10.02 -33.33 -2.54
CA ALA A 19 11.19 -33.93 -1.90
C ALA A 19 12.34 -32.94 -1.84
N ALA A 20 13.00 -32.89 -0.67
CA ALA A 20 14.31 -32.30 -0.46
C ALA A 20 15.40 -33.22 -1.06
N ALA A 21 16.26 -32.67 -1.88
CA ALA A 21 17.50 -33.29 -2.28
C ALA A 21 18.65 -32.66 -1.53
N MET A 22 19.19 -33.37 -0.54
CA MET A 22 20.52 -33.13 0.04
C MET A 22 21.56 -33.69 -0.93
N MET A 23 22.55 -32.90 -1.31
CA MET A 23 23.80 -33.38 -1.85
C MET A 23 24.93 -33.01 -0.90
N MET A 24 25.44 -33.99 -0.22
CA MET A 24 26.74 -34.02 0.45
C MET A 24 27.83 -34.44 -0.54
N GLY A 25 29.04 -33.93 -0.32
CA GLY A 25 30.29 -34.40 -0.89
C GLY A 25 31.08 -33.24 -1.50
N GLY A 26 32.36 -33.05 -1.23
CA GLY A 26 33.37 -33.82 -0.57
C GLY A 26 34.62 -32.95 -0.43
N ASP A 27 35.43 -33.30 0.57
CA ASP A 27 36.79 -32.82 0.83
C ASP A 27 37.71 -33.01 -0.35
N ASP A 28 38.59 -32.03 -0.59
CA ASP A 28 39.97 -32.35 -0.94
C ASP A 28 40.92 -31.15 -0.63
N SER A 29 41.88 -31.46 0.18
CA SER A 29 43.03 -30.65 0.59
C SER A 29 44.02 -30.49 -0.55
N ALA A 30 44.51 -29.29 -0.81
CA ALA A 30 45.86 -29.07 -1.31
C ALA A 30 46.39 -27.71 -0.88
N ALA A 31 47.39 -27.73 -0.06
CA ALA A 31 48.27 -26.61 0.30
C ALA A 31 49.06 -26.18 -0.94
N ASP A 32 49.07 -24.93 -1.27
CA ASP A 32 50.12 -24.30 -2.06
C ASP A 32 50.45 -22.92 -1.49
N THR A 33 51.72 -22.80 -1.06
CA THR A 33 52.37 -21.62 -0.54
C THR A 33 52.84 -20.79 -1.72
N GLY A 34 52.18 -19.61 -1.94
CA GLY A 34 52.59 -18.66 -2.92
C GLY A 34 52.58 -17.24 -2.34
N ALA A 35 53.73 -16.78 -1.86
CA ALA A 35 53.91 -15.36 -1.49
C ALA A 35 53.94 -14.51 -2.76
N GLY A 36 52.89 -13.70 -2.93
CA GLY A 36 52.78 -12.68 -3.93
C GLY A 36 52.28 -11.37 -3.32
N ALA A 37 53.23 -10.48 -2.98
CA ALA A 37 52.92 -9.11 -2.63
C ALA A 37 52.49 -8.34 -3.86
N GLY A 38 51.18 -8.25 -4.06
CA GLY A 38 50.54 -7.39 -5.06
C GLY A 38 49.73 -6.33 -4.31
N ALA A 39 50.29 -5.12 -4.16
CA ALA A 39 49.49 -3.96 -3.78
C ALA A 39 48.58 -3.55 -4.96
N GLY A 40 47.47 -4.22 -5.06
CA GLY A 40 46.37 -3.80 -5.91
C GLY A 40 45.48 -2.84 -5.11
N ALA A 41 45.57 -1.55 -5.43
CA ALA A 41 44.54 -0.60 -5.06
C ALA A 41 43.24 -1.04 -5.73
N GLY A 42 42.47 -1.87 -5.08
CA GLY A 42 41.10 -2.18 -5.48
C GLY A 42 40.27 -0.91 -5.36
N ALA A 43 39.94 -0.33 -6.50
CA ALA A 43 38.86 0.63 -6.58
C ALA A 43 37.66 -0.06 -5.92
N GLY A 44 37.19 0.52 -4.81
CA GLY A 44 35.96 0.09 -4.18
C GLY A 44 34.87 0.15 -5.24
N ALA A 45 34.32 -1.00 -5.59
CA ALA A 45 33.02 -1.02 -6.22
C ALA A 45 32.10 -0.31 -5.24
N ASP A 46 31.58 0.85 -5.64
CA ASP A 46 30.48 1.48 -4.96
C ASP A 46 29.39 0.44 -4.93
N ASP A 47 29.16 -0.14 -3.75
CA ASP A 47 28.05 -1.03 -3.47
C ASP A 47 26.80 -0.17 -3.59
N VAL A 48 26.27 -0.11 -4.80
CA VAL A 48 25.01 0.59 -5.08
C VAL A 48 23.96 -0.27 -4.40
N ASP A 49 23.55 0.11 -3.19
CA ASP A 49 22.47 -0.53 -2.47
C ASP A 49 21.29 -0.67 -3.43
N GLU A 50 21.02 -1.90 -3.85
CA GLU A 50 19.90 -2.20 -4.74
C GLU A 50 18.60 -1.88 -4.01
N VAL A 51 17.87 -0.90 -4.54
CA VAL A 51 16.56 -0.53 -3.99
C VAL A 51 15.59 -1.68 -4.22
N VAL A 52 15.08 -2.25 -3.15
CA VAL A 52 14.07 -3.30 -3.21
C VAL A 52 12.68 -2.70 -3.09
N ILE A 53 11.83 -3.01 -4.04
CA ILE A 53 10.42 -2.66 -4.05
C ILE A 53 9.62 -3.88 -3.60
N ARG A 54 8.78 -3.71 -2.57
CA ARG A 54 7.96 -4.79 -2.00
C ARG A 54 6.49 -4.49 -2.16
N ASP A 55 5.76 -5.45 -2.71
CA ASP A 55 4.30 -5.41 -2.76
C ASP A 55 3.72 -6.08 -1.51
N GLU A 56 2.84 -5.37 -0.84
CA GLU A 56 2.22 -5.75 0.43
C GLU A 56 0.70 -5.68 0.33
N LYS A 57 0.01 -6.28 1.27
CA LYS A 57 -1.44 -6.16 1.39
C LYS A 57 -1.92 -6.22 2.83
N THR A 58 -3.01 -5.52 3.12
CA THR A 58 -3.69 -5.65 4.40
C THR A 58 -4.50 -6.95 4.45
N THR A 59 -4.88 -7.38 5.65
CA THR A 59 -5.82 -8.49 5.79
C THR A 59 -7.15 -8.16 5.12
N GLU A 60 -7.71 -9.12 4.40
CA GLU A 60 -9.02 -8.99 3.79
C GLU A 60 -10.12 -8.86 4.87
N ASN A 61 -10.96 -7.85 4.74
CA ASN A 61 -12.04 -7.58 5.66
C ASN A 61 -13.37 -7.34 4.92
N ASP A 62 -14.46 -7.42 5.67
CA ASP A 62 -15.80 -7.15 5.16
C ASP A 62 -15.93 -5.68 4.74
N ALA A 63 -16.44 -5.45 3.54
CA ALA A 63 -16.73 -4.15 2.98
C ALA A 63 -18.12 -3.62 3.36
N ALA A 64 -18.96 -4.43 4.00
CA ALA A 64 -20.34 -4.11 4.41
C ALA A 64 -21.11 -3.28 3.34
N GLY A 65 -21.14 -3.78 2.11
CA GLY A 65 -21.80 -3.10 1.01
C GLY A 65 -21.03 -1.90 0.44
N GLY A 66 -19.76 -1.71 0.83
CA GLY A 66 -18.94 -0.56 0.41
C GLY A 66 -18.96 0.60 1.39
N SER A 67 -19.34 0.35 2.64
CA SER A 67 -19.34 1.37 3.68
C SER A 67 -17.93 1.83 4.01
N MET A 68 -17.71 3.14 3.96
CA MET A 68 -16.41 3.78 4.20
C MET A 68 -15.83 3.48 5.58
N ILE A 69 -16.67 3.32 6.61
CA ILE A 69 -16.18 3.06 7.96
C ILE A 69 -15.36 1.77 8.09
N HIS A 70 -15.57 0.81 7.18
CA HIS A 70 -14.83 -0.43 7.21
C HIS A 70 -13.38 -0.29 6.75
N LEU A 71 -13.00 0.87 6.20
CA LEU A 71 -11.60 1.21 5.97
C LEU A 71 -10.80 1.33 7.28
N ASP A 72 -11.46 1.52 8.42
CA ASP A 72 -10.84 1.57 9.74
C ASP A 72 -10.19 0.22 10.17
N ARG A 73 -10.52 -0.87 9.48
CA ARG A 73 -9.98 -2.21 9.72
C ARG A 73 -8.64 -2.45 9.05
N HIS A 74 -8.22 -1.52 8.18
CA HIS A 74 -7.02 -1.67 7.38
C HIS A 74 -5.93 -0.70 7.87
N ASN A 75 -4.76 -1.23 8.15
CA ASN A 75 -3.56 -0.46 8.42
C ASN A 75 -2.57 -0.66 7.28
N VAL A 76 -2.30 0.37 6.51
CA VAL A 76 -1.25 0.37 5.49
C VAL A 76 0.03 0.80 6.18
N THR A 77 1.07 -0.03 6.15
CA THR A 77 2.33 0.27 6.81
C THR A 77 3.52 -0.33 6.08
N CYS A 78 4.47 0.51 5.76
CA CYS A 78 5.78 0.11 5.24
C CYS A 78 6.83 -0.03 6.35
N GLY A 79 6.47 0.16 7.63
CA GLY A 79 7.43 0.17 8.72
C GLY A 79 8.34 1.39 8.65
N GLU A 80 9.65 1.18 8.70
CA GLU A 80 10.68 2.23 8.59
C GLU A 80 10.95 2.68 7.14
N ASP A 81 10.26 2.06 6.20
CA ASP A 81 10.36 2.29 4.75
C ASP A 81 9.37 3.35 4.26
N GLY A 82 9.37 3.59 2.94
CA GLY A 82 8.50 4.57 2.30
C GLY A 82 7.43 3.95 1.43
N LEU A 83 6.24 4.52 1.47
CA LEU A 83 5.15 4.15 0.57
C LEU A 83 5.41 4.69 -0.84
N VAL A 84 5.36 3.80 -1.83
CA VAL A 84 5.42 4.14 -3.27
C VAL A 84 4.02 4.36 -3.83
N GLY A 85 3.06 3.56 -3.37
CA GLY A 85 1.70 3.67 -3.84
C GLY A 85 0.75 2.74 -3.09
N PHE A 86 -0.55 2.94 -3.30
CA PHE A 86 -1.57 2.07 -2.72
C PHE A 86 -2.81 1.99 -3.61
N SER A 87 -3.60 0.96 -3.41
CA SER A 87 -4.89 0.79 -4.05
C SER A 87 -5.86 0.07 -3.13
N LEU A 88 -7.12 0.49 -3.13
CA LEU A 88 -8.18 -0.27 -2.49
C LEU A 88 -8.69 -1.32 -3.48
N LYS A 89 -8.74 -2.58 -3.09
CA LYS A 89 -9.20 -3.69 -3.94
C LYS A 89 -10.43 -4.34 -3.37
N LYS A 90 -11.37 -4.60 -4.24
CA LYS A 90 -12.50 -5.48 -3.96
C LYS A 90 -12.10 -6.91 -4.33
N THR A 91 -12.14 -7.84 -3.35
CA THR A 91 -11.62 -9.21 -3.51
C THR A 91 -12.69 -10.29 -3.59
N GLY A 92 -13.95 -9.95 -3.57
CA GLY A 92 -15.02 -10.93 -3.64
C GLY A 92 -16.36 -10.36 -3.20
N ASN A 93 -17.28 -11.22 -2.81
CA ASN A 93 -18.56 -10.80 -2.30
C ASN A 93 -18.38 -10.04 -0.99
N ASN A 94 -18.50 -8.70 -1.09
CA ASN A 94 -18.49 -7.81 0.04
C ASN A 94 -17.17 -7.80 0.86
N LYS A 95 -16.03 -8.08 0.23
CA LYS A 95 -14.71 -8.05 0.82
C LYS A 95 -13.81 -7.00 0.17
N MET A 96 -12.91 -6.42 0.97
CA MET A 96 -11.91 -5.46 0.50
C MET A 96 -10.59 -5.62 1.24
N LEU A 97 -9.52 -5.12 0.64
CA LEU A 97 -8.20 -4.93 1.23
C LEU A 97 -7.49 -3.75 0.56
N TYR A 98 -6.43 -3.24 1.18
CA TYR A 98 -5.45 -2.42 0.47
C TYR A 98 -4.32 -3.30 -0.04
N GLU A 99 -3.97 -3.10 -1.33
CA GLU A 99 -2.67 -3.48 -1.88
C GLU A 99 -1.81 -2.21 -1.90
N TYR A 100 -0.55 -2.34 -1.54
CA TYR A 100 0.36 -1.20 -1.48
C TYR A 100 1.79 -1.64 -1.74
N THR A 101 2.61 -0.70 -2.19
CA THR A 101 4.00 -0.93 -2.57
C THR A 101 4.90 -0.10 -1.67
N CYS A 102 5.89 -0.73 -1.08
CA CYS A 102 6.89 -0.13 -0.21
C CYS A 102 8.26 -0.15 -0.87
N ARG A 103 9.08 0.84 -0.53
CA ARG A 103 10.48 0.98 -0.94
C ARG A 103 11.38 0.95 0.29
N ASP A 104 12.37 0.06 0.35
CA ASP A 104 13.10 -0.32 1.57
C ASP A 104 14.43 0.43 1.82
N ASP A 105 14.82 1.38 0.98
CA ASP A 105 16.08 2.13 1.14
C ASP A 105 15.99 3.35 2.09
N ILE A 106 14.85 3.55 2.73
CA ILE A 106 14.65 4.65 3.69
C ILE A 106 15.20 4.28 5.06
N ASN A 107 14.82 3.14 5.57
CA ASN A 107 15.28 2.53 6.82
C ASN A 107 15.48 3.54 7.97
N THR A 108 14.48 4.35 8.23
CA THR A 108 14.48 5.35 9.30
C THR A 108 13.21 5.26 10.12
N PRO A 109 13.33 5.36 11.47
CA PRO A 109 12.16 5.32 12.34
C PRO A 109 11.08 6.32 11.90
N LEU A 110 9.83 5.89 11.99
CA LEU A 110 8.70 6.76 11.71
C LEU A 110 8.59 7.86 12.76
N GLU A 111 8.23 9.05 12.31
CA GLU A 111 7.92 10.17 13.19
C GLU A 111 6.67 9.91 14.06
N ALA A 112 6.44 10.78 15.01
CA ALA A 112 5.22 10.78 15.79
C ALA A 112 3.98 10.84 14.89
N GLN A 113 2.93 10.13 15.31
CA GLN A 113 1.67 10.08 14.57
C GLN A 113 1.08 11.48 14.38
N LYS A 114 0.70 11.77 13.15
CA LYS A 114 -0.10 12.92 12.73
C LYS A 114 -1.54 12.48 12.46
N ASN A 115 -2.43 13.44 12.31
CA ASN A 115 -3.79 13.19 11.85
C ASN A 115 -4.29 14.30 10.93
N THR A 116 -5.32 13.99 10.14
CA THR A 116 -5.91 14.90 9.16
C THR A 116 -7.00 15.82 9.75
N GLY A 117 -7.18 15.79 11.06
CA GLY A 117 -8.35 16.41 11.70
C GLY A 117 -9.61 15.55 11.57
N SER A 118 -10.47 15.69 12.57
CA SER A 118 -11.72 14.92 12.65
C SER A 118 -12.83 15.62 11.88
N ASN A 119 -13.40 14.94 10.90
CA ASN A 119 -14.50 15.42 10.06
C ASN A 119 -15.69 14.48 10.10
N ASP A 120 -16.84 14.98 9.67
CA ASP A 120 -18.06 14.19 9.53
C ASP A 120 -17.86 13.08 8.49
N TRP A 121 -18.40 11.90 8.76
CA TRP A 121 -18.31 10.73 7.88
C TRP A 121 -19.43 10.64 6.84
N GLY A 122 -20.38 11.60 6.85
CA GLY A 122 -21.43 11.69 5.84
C GLY A 122 -22.30 10.45 5.70
N ASN A 123 -22.67 9.81 6.80
CA ASN A 123 -23.44 8.54 6.79
C ASN A 123 -22.80 7.42 5.92
N ASN A 124 -21.48 7.22 6.05
CA ASN A 124 -20.68 6.23 5.30
C ASN A 124 -20.38 6.58 3.84
N ASN A 125 -20.58 7.80 3.42
CA ASN A 125 -20.33 8.18 2.05
C ASN A 125 -18.84 8.42 1.80
N ALA A 126 -18.25 7.70 0.84
CA ALA A 126 -16.82 7.79 0.50
C ALA A 126 -16.36 9.20 0.06
N ILE A 127 -17.27 10.04 -0.41
CA ILE A 127 -16.93 11.43 -0.80
C ILE A 127 -16.38 12.25 0.35
N TYR A 128 -16.73 11.93 1.60
CA TYR A 128 -16.24 12.66 2.77
C TYR A 128 -14.75 12.41 3.07
N LEU A 129 -14.10 11.48 2.34
CA LEU A 129 -12.65 11.34 2.33
C LEU A 129 -11.95 12.57 1.72
N ASP A 130 -12.65 13.39 0.92
CA ASP A 130 -12.15 14.62 0.29
C ASP A 130 -11.68 15.69 1.30
N ARG A 131 -12.09 15.56 2.54
CA ARG A 131 -11.74 16.47 3.65
C ARG A 131 -10.42 16.13 4.33
N HIS A 132 -9.77 15.06 3.89
CA HIS A 132 -8.59 14.51 4.55
C HIS A 132 -7.38 14.56 3.63
N ILE A 133 -6.34 15.25 4.10
CA ILE A 133 -5.05 15.37 3.41
C ILE A 133 -3.99 14.74 4.29
N MET A 134 -3.36 13.69 3.82
CA MET A 134 -2.11 13.19 4.40
C MET A 134 -0.96 13.95 3.74
N ASP A 135 -0.18 14.67 4.52
CA ASP A 135 0.92 15.51 4.02
C ASP A 135 2.15 15.38 4.92
N CYS A 136 3.18 14.78 4.40
CA CYS A 136 4.48 14.59 5.03
C CYS A 136 5.52 15.62 4.56
N GLY A 137 5.13 16.59 3.75
CA GLY A 137 6.06 17.56 3.14
C GLY A 137 7.02 16.85 2.19
N LYS A 138 8.31 16.88 2.53
CA LYS A 138 9.37 16.18 1.77
C LYS A 138 9.74 14.80 2.37
N LYS A 139 8.89 14.19 3.17
CA LYS A 139 9.13 12.88 3.75
C LYS A 139 8.16 11.86 3.20
N ALA A 140 8.54 10.59 3.13
CA ALA A 140 7.64 9.55 2.71
C ALA A 140 6.50 9.36 3.71
N ILE A 141 5.31 9.03 3.23
CA ILE A 141 4.27 8.41 4.06
C ILE A 141 4.73 6.98 4.34
N GLY A 142 4.91 6.61 5.61
CA GLY A 142 5.31 5.25 6.01
C GLY A 142 4.14 4.43 6.53
N GLU A 143 3.11 5.09 7.08
CA GLU A 143 1.93 4.41 7.64
C GLU A 143 0.70 5.30 7.51
N PHE A 144 -0.46 4.70 7.23
CA PHE A 144 -1.75 5.37 7.39
C PHE A 144 -2.88 4.41 7.74
N LYS A 145 -3.86 4.93 8.46
CA LYS A 145 -5.08 4.22 8.84
C LYS A 145 -6.25 5.19 8.99
N LEU A 146 -7.40 4.84 8.43
CA LEU A 146 -8.65 5.53 8.78
C LEU A 146 -9.04 5.16 10.21
N THR A 147 -9.50 6.13 10.99
CA THR A 147 -9.96 5.92 12.38
C THR A 147 -11.25 6.68 12.63
N ARG A 148 -11.97 6.24 13.66
CA ARG A 148 -13.23 6.86 14.11
C ARG A 148 -13.05 7.41 15.51
N PRO A 149 -12.64 8.69 15.68
CA PRO A 149 -12.38 9.27 16.99
C PRO A 149 -13.66 9.50 17.81
N ALA A 150 -14.81 9.59 17.16
CA ALA A 150 -16.11 9.73 17.79
C ALA A 150 -17.24 9.24 16.88
N ASN A 151 -18.48 9.21 17.39
CA ASN A 151 -19.66 8.91 16.58
C ASN A 151 -19.77 9.89 15.40
N ASN A 152 -20.01 9.36 14.21
CA ASN A 152 -20.15 10.13 12.97
C ASN A 152 -18.91 10.95 12.58
N LYS A 153 -17.73 10.62 13.09
CA LYS A 153 -16.47 11.27 12.75
C LYS A 153 -15.44 10.27 12.23
N ILE A 154 -14.66 10.73 11.25
CA ILE A 154 -13.51 10.02 10.70
C ILE A 154 -12.30 10.94 10.63
N MET A 155 -11.13 10.34 10.62
CA MET A 155 -9.85 10.97 10.29
C MET A 155 -8.85 9.91 9.83
N TYR A 156 -7.86 10.29 9.05
CA TYR A 156 -6.68 9.49 8.88
C TYR A 156 -5.66 9.81 9.97
N ASN A 157 -5.18 8.77 10.64
CA ASN A 157 -3.93 8.79 11.36
C ASN A 157 -2.84 8.33 10.39
N TYR A 158 -1.69 9.02 10.36
CA TYR A 158 -0.58 8.68 9.48
C TYR A 158 0.75 9.02 10.13
N LYS A 159 1.82 8.38 9.67
CA LYS A 159 3.19 8.64 10.09
C LYS A 159 4.06 8.88 8.87
N CYS A 160 5.00 9.79 9.03
CA CYS A 160 6.00 10.10 8.03
C CYS A 160 7.32 9.42 8.38
N SER A 161 8.14 9.10 7.38
CA SER A 161 9.51 8.64 7.61
C SER A 161 10.35 9.71 8.30
N GLY A 162 11.37 9.31 9.06
CA GLY A 162 12.31 10.24 9.68
C GLY A 162 13.23 10.95 8.66
N LYS A 163 13.45 10.34 7.50
CA LYS A 163 14.34 10.84 6.43
C LYS A 163 13.55 11.69 5.43
N ALA A 164 14.09 12.86 5.12
CA ALA A 164 13.56 13.69 4.05
C ALA A 164 14.07 13.23 2.69
N THR A 165 13.25 13.38 1.66
CA THR A 165 13.66 13.21 0.27
C THR A 165 14.65 14.30 -0.13
N THR A 166 15.63 13.95 -0.94
CA THR A 166 16.68 14.87 -1.41
C THR A 166 16.46 15.32 -2.85
N GLY A 167 15.66 14.59 -3.59
CA GLY A 167 15.41 14.82 -5.00
C GLY A 167 14.24 15.76 -5.29
N THR A 168 13.94 15.86 -6.58
CA THR A 168 12.82 16.65 -7.10
C THR A 168 11.49 15.97 -6.80
N CYS A 169 10.45 16.78 -6.60
CA CYS A 169 9.10 16.31 -6.42
C CYS A 169 8.26 16.56 -7.67
N ARG A 170 7.44 15.61 -8.03
CA ARG A 170 6.34 15.76 -8.99
C ARG A 170 5.07 16.01 -8.17
N GLU A 171 4.63 17.25 -8.17
CA GLU A 171 3.46 17.67 -7.41
C GLU A 171 2.19 17.56 -8.23
N ASP A 172 1.05 17.54 -7.54
CA ASP A 172 -0.28 17.62 -8.13
C ASP A 172 -0.59 16.53 -9.17
N LEU A 173 0.06 15.38 -9.06
CA LEU A 173 -0.28 14.21 -9.85
C LEU A 173 -1.73 13.80 -9.56
N MET A 174 -2.44 13.33 -10.59
CA MET A 174 -3.82 12.91 -10.44
C MET A 174 -4.08 11.55 -11.09
N VAL A 175 -4.82 10.72 -10.37
CA VAL A 175 -5.43 9.52 -10.91
C VAL A 175 -6.93 9.58 -10.64
N THR A 176 -7.72 9.54 -11.70
CA THR A 176 -9.17 9.71 -11.65
C THR A 176 -9.89 8.38 -11.90
N SER A 177 -10.91 8.12 -11.10
CA SER A 177 -11.78 6.96 -11.30
C SER A 177 -12.49 7.03 -12.64
N THR A 178 -12.58 5.90 -13.32
CA THR A 178 -13.45 5.71 -14.49
C THR A 178 -14.88 5.40 -14.07
N LYS A 179 -15.11 5.10 -12.80
CA LYS A 179 -16.42 4.77 -12.25
C LYS A 179 -17.13 6.01 -11.72
N THR A 180 -18.44 6.03 -11.94
CA THR A 180 -19.32 7.10 -11.44
C THR A 180 -20.10 6.63 -10.20
N GLY A 181 -20.75 7.57 -9.51
CA GLY A 181 -21.63 7.26 -8.38
C GLY A 181 -20.91 7.06 -7.04
N HIS A 182 -19.74 7.67 -6.85
CA HIS A 182 -19.01 7.68 -5.56
C HIS A 182 -19.87 8.23 -4.40
N GLY A 183 -20.89 9.05 -4.71
CA GLY A 183 -21.87 9.57 -3.76
C GLY A 183 -22.82 8.53 -3.17
N ASN A 184 -22.86 7.31 -3.69
CA ASN A 184 -23.77 6.26 -3.26
C ASN A 184 -23.19 5.30 -2.21
N ASN A 185 -22.43 5.80 -1.25
CA ASN A 185 -21.89 5.05 -0.11
C ASN A 185 -20.96 3.87 -0.47
N LYS A 186 -20.24 3.93 -1.60
CA LYS A 186 -19.48 2.76 -2.05
C LYS A 186 -17.99 3.03 -2.17
N THR A 187 -17.22 2.63 -1.16
CA THR A 187 -15.76 2.51 -1.28
C THR A 187 -15.34 1.54 -2.40
N THR A 188 -16.23 0.67 -2.84
CA THR A 188 -15.98 -0.25 -3.96
C THR A 188 -15.79 0.44 -5.30
N SER A 189 -16.14 1.72 -5.42
CA SER A 189 -15.82 2.54 -6.60
C SER A 189 -14.40 3.12 -6.56
N LEU A 190 -13.68 2.99 -5.43
CA LEU A 190 -12.29 3.44 -5.29
C LEU A 190 -11.28 2.39 -5.76
N ASP A 191 -11.72 1.21 -6.19
CA ASP A 191 -10.85 0.09 -6.58
C ASP A 191 -10.13 0.28 -7.92
N ASP A 192 -10.44 1.35 -8.65
CA ASP A 192 -9.75 1.76 -9.89
C ASP A 192 -8.89 3.02 -9.72
N VAL A 193 -8.76 3.54 -8.50
CA VAL A 193 -8.00 4.77 -8.23
C VAL A 193 -6.74 4.43 -7.44
N HIS A 194 -5.59 4.43 -8.12
CA HIS A 194 -4.33 3.92 -7.58
C HIS A 194 -3.26 5.00 -7.65
N PRO A 195 -3.10 5.85 -6.61
CA PRO A 195 -1.95 6.75 -6.54
C PRO A 195 -0.66 5.91 -6.47
N LYS A 196 0.21 6.08 -7.46
CA LYS A 196 1.48 5.36 -7.55
C LYS A 196 2.57 6.29 -8.08
N CYS A 197 3.69 6.29 -7.38
CA CYS A 197 4.94 6.93 -7.78
C CYS A 197 5.78 5.99 -8.66
N ASN A 198 6.83 6.51 -9.28
CA ASN A 198 7.83 5.68 -9.92
C ASN A 198 8.66 4.93 -8.86
N ASP A 199 9.39 3.90 -9.27
CA ASP A 199 10.13 3.04 -8.34
C ASP A 199 11.32 3.78 -7.67
N ASP A 200 11.79 4.90 -8.24
CA ASP A 200 12.80 5.78 -7.66
C ASP A 200 12.21 6.91 -6.77
N GLU A 201 10.90 6.90 -6.55
CA GLU A 201 10.18 7.92 -5.81
C GLU A 201 9.39 7.33 -4.63
N VAL A 202 8.99 8.20 -3.71
CA VAL A 202 8.08 7.88 -2.61
C VAL A 202 6.88 8.82 -2.58
N LEU A 203 5.77 8.32 -2.07
CA LEU A 203 4.55 9.08 -1.87
C LEU A 203 4.69 9.97 -0.62
N THR A 204 4.64 11.29 -0.81
CA THR A 204 4.80 12.26 0.29
C THR A 204 3.51 12.93 0.68
N LYS A 205 2.53 12.94 -0.23
CA LYS A 205 1.21 13.56 -0.01
C LYS A 205 0.14 12.78 -0.78
N ALA A 206 -1.03 12.65 -0.17
CA ALA A 206 -2.21 12.07 -0.81
C ALA A 206 -3.49 12.71 -0.28
N GLN A 207 -4.39 13.05 -1.21
CA GLN A 207 -5.72 13.59 -0.94
C GLN A 207 -6.73 13.00 -1.91
N PHE A 208 -7.84 12.50 -1.40
CA PHE A 208 -8.98 12.18 -2.24
C PHE A 208 -9.70 13.47 -2.65
N LEU A 209 -10.11 13.56 -3.90
CA LEU A 209 -10.87 14.68 -4.44
C LEU A 209 -12.18 14.18 -5.04
N ARG A 210 -13.15 15.03 -4.99
CA ARG A 210 -14.49 14.82 -5.52
C ARG A 210 -14.71 15.71 -6.74
N HIS A 211 -15.18 15.12 -7.83
CA HIS A 211 -15.53 15.83 -9.06
C HIS A 211 -17.02 15.70 -9.37
N ASN A 212 -17.60 16.71 -10.00
CA ASN A 212 -19.02 16.76 -10.36
C ASN A 212 -19.94 16.47 -9.17
N ALA A 213 -19.63 17.08 -8.05
CA ALA A 213 -20.35 16.91 -6.79
C ALA A 213 -21.87 17.02 -6.94
N ASN A 214 -22.61 16.08 -6.33
CA ASN A 214 -24.07 16.05 -6.32
C ASN A 214 -24.72 15.80 -7.71
N THR A 215 -24.00 15.22 -8.65
CA THR A 215 -24.53 14.82 -9.96
C THR A 215 -24.47 13.30 -10.15
N PRO A 216 -25.26 12.72 -11.08
CA PRO A 216 -25.16 11.29 -11.41
C PRO A 216 -23.78 10.87 -11.95
N THR A 217 -23.01 11.84 -12.46
CA THR A 217 -21.66 11.65 -13.01
C THR A 217 -20.56 11.96 -11.99
N GLU A 218 -20.89 12.00 -10.71
CA GLU A 218 -19.90 12.23 -9.66
C GLU A 218 -18.81 11.17 -9.68
N THR A 219 -17.55 11.61 -9.77
CA THR A 219 -16.36 10.76 -9.77
C THR A 219 -15.40 11.17 -8.66
N GLY A 220 -14.46 10.29 -8.34
CA GLY A 220 -13.38 10.55 -7.40
C GLY A 220 -12.02 10.47 -8.05
N SER A 221 -11.03 11.14 -7.47
CA SER A 221 -9.63 11.00 -7.86
C SER A 221 -8.75 11.09 -6.62
N TYR A 222 -7.52 10.58 -6.71
CA TYR A 222 -6.46 10.98 -5.79
C TYR A 222 -5.59 12.04 -6.45
N LYS A 223 -5.37 13.14 -5.71
CA LYS A 223 -4.31 14.10 -5.94
C LYS A 223 -3.15 13.72 -5.02
N TYR A 224 -1.94 13.62 -5.57
CA TYR A 224 -0.80 13.12 -4.80
C TYR A 224 0.51 13.73 -5.27
N THR A 225 1.54 13.62 -4.42
CA THR A 225 2.90 14.10 -4.67
C THR A 225 3.89 12.97 -4.50
N CYS A 226 4.77 12.82 -5.47
CA CYS A 226 5.87 11.87 -5.47
C CYS A 226 7.20 12.62 -5.46
N CYS A 227 8.11 12.21 -4.57
CA CYS A 227 9.45 12.82 -4.47
C CYS A 227 10.53 11.75 -4.61
N LYS A 228 11.61 12.07 -5.32
CA LYS A 228 12.80 11.22 -5.42
C LYS A 228 13.55 11.16 -4.08
N MET A 229 14.03 9.97 -3.77
CA MET A 229 14.87 9.75 -2.59
C MET A 229 16.32 10.17 -2.82
#